data_89995e37159562489699cd569d539532
#
_entry.id   89995e37159562489699cd569d539532
#
_cell.length_a   1.000
_cell.length_b   1.000
_cell.length_c   1.000
_cell.angle_alpha   90.00
_cell.angle_beta   90.00
_cell.angle_gamma   90.00
#
_symmetry.space_group_name_H-M   'P 1'
#
loop_
_entity.id
_entity.type
_entity.pdbx_description
1 polymer ?
#
loop_
_entity_poly.entity_id
_entity_poly.type
_entity_poly.pdbx_seq_one_letter_code
_entity_poly.pdbx_strand_id
1 'polypeptide(L)'
;MVKTVKKEKTETVDVSSMIDELATKANVALKAMEDFTQEQVDHIVHQMAMAALDQHMPLAKMAVEETGRGIYEDKAIKNMYASEYIWNNIKHDKTVGVINKDEQTGLMEIAEPVGVVCGVTPTTNPTSTTIFKSLIALKTRNPIVFAFHPSAQKCSAEAARIVRDAAIAAGAPENCIQWIEQPSIDATSALMNHPGIAIVLATGGAGMVKSAYSTGKPALGVGPGNVPAYIEKTAKVKRAVNDLIVSKSFDNGMICASEQAVIVDKEIYASVKAEFEAHNVYFVKPNELQKLEDAVMNEGKYAVNPAIVGNSAEKIAELAGISVPKGTKILVAELEGAGPEYPLSREKLSPVLAMMKSNNAEHAFELCEAMLNLGGLGHTAVIHTEDEELQVAFGLRMKACRILVNTPSAEGGIGNIYNEMIPSLTLGCGSYGKNSVSKNVSSINLINIKTVAKRRNNMQWFKLPPKIFFEKNSLQYLQKMENVERVMLVCDPGMVQFGYADIVRKELQKRKNDVKIEVFSDVEPNPSTNTVYAGTKMMVDFQPDTVIALGGGSAMDAAKGMWMFYEHPDTEFFGAKQKFLDIRKRTYKIAKPEKTQFVCIPTTSGTGSEVTPLSLIHI
;
A
#
# COMPACT_ATOMS: atom_id res chain seq x y z
N MET A 1 -58.67 15.65 -40.09
CA MET A 1 -57.56 16.59 -39.88
C MET A 1 -56.64 15.97 -38.83
N VAL A 2 -55.57 15.32 -39.28
CA VAL A 2 -54.56 14.73 -38.40
C VAL A 2 -53.55 15.84 -38.13
N LYS A 3 -53.44 16.30 -36.86
CA LYS A 3 -52.40 17.24 -36.46
C LYS A 3 -51.06 16.49 -36.35
N THR A 4 -50.18 16.80 -37.28
CA THR A 4 -48.78 16.40 -37.27
C THR A 4 -48.07 17.14 -36.14
N VAL A 5 -47.72 16.40 -35.08
CA VAL A 5 -46.83 16.92 -34.02
C VAL A 5 -45.43 16.99 -34.61
N LYS A 6 -44.90 18.18 -34.80
CA LYS A 6 -43.48 18.44 -35.10
C LYS A 6 -42.66 17.90 -33.91
N LYS A 7 -41.88 16.85 -34.12
CA LYS A 7 -40.76 16.52 -33.25
C LYS A 7 -39.75 17.67 -33.35
N GLU A 8 -39.56 18.41 -32.29
CA GLU A 8 -38.40 19.31 -32.15
C GLU A 8 -37.13 18.48 -32.37
N LYS A 9 -36.32 18.93 -33.31
CA LYS A 9 -34.96 18.44 -33.49
C LYS A 9 -34.18 18.83 -32.24
N THR A 10 -33.92 17.89 -31.33
CA THR A 10 -32.86 18.03 -30.35
C THR A 10 -31.57 18.24 -31.14
N GLU A 11 -30.93 19.41 -30.99
CA GLU A 11 -29.59 19.65 -31.49
C GLU A 11 -28.70 18.53 -30.92
N THR A 12 -28.16 17.69 -31.78
CA THR A 12 -27.16 16.69 -31.40
C THR A 12 -25.90 17.45 -31.03
N VAL A 13 -25.63 17.60 -29.72
CA VAL A 13 -24.37 18.17 -29.22
C VAL A 13 -23.25 17.33 -29.84
N ASP A 14 -22.35 17.99 -30.55
CA ASP A 14 -21.14 17.35 -31.06
C ASP A 14 -20.25 16.99 -29.86
N VAL A 15 -20.28 15.70 -29.47
CA VAL A 15 -19.53 15.17 -28.35
C VAL A 15 -18.03 15.46 -28.49
N SER A 16 -17.49 15.37 -29.70
CA SER A 16 -16.06 15.62 -29.93
C SER A 16 -15.70 17.07 -29.61
N SER A 17 -16.46 18.03 -30.16
CA SER A 17 -16.23 19.47 -29.94
C SER A 17 -16.36 19.85 -28.46
N MET A 18 -17.34 19.31 -27.75
CA MET A 18 -17.52 19.54 -26.32
C MET A 18 -16.31 19.01 -25.50
N ILE A 19 -15.82 17.82 -25.79
CA ILE A 19 -14.69 17.23 -25.08
C ILE A 19 -13.38 17.97 -25.42
N ASP A 20 -13.18 18.36 -26.68
CA ASP A 20 -12.04 19.19 -27.12
C ASP A 20 -11.99 20.51 -26.35
N GLU A 21 -13.14 21.18 -26.18
CA GLU A 21 -13.23 22.42 -25.41
C GLU A 21 -12.88 22.22 -23.94
N LEU A 22 -13.46 21.22 -23.27
CA LEU A 22 -13.17 20.92 -21.86
C LEU A 22 -11.69 20.61 -21.64
N ALA A 23 -11.11 19.77 -22.49
CA ALA A 23 -9.70 19.40 -22.39
C ALA A 23 -8.76 20.59 -22.66
N THR A 24 -9.10 21.44 -23.63
CA THR A 24 -8.32 22.64 -23.94
C THR A 24 -8.33 23.61 -22.76
N LYS A 25 -9.51 23.93 -22.20
CA LYS A 25 -9.65 24.79 -21.02
C LYS A 25 -8.91 24.25 -19.80
N ALA A 26 -8.97 22.92 -19.57
CA ALA A 26 -8.23 22.28 -18.49
C ALA A 26 -6.71 22.40 -18.68
N ASN A 27 -6.20 22.26 -19.91
CA ASN A 27 -4.77 22.43 -20.17
C ASN A 27 -4.31 23.89 -19.99
N VAL A 28 -5.16 24.88 -20.26
CA VAL A 28 -4.89 26.29 -19.92
C VAL A 28 -4.79 26.46 -18.40
N ALA A 29 -5.72 25.87 -17.65
CA ALA A 29 -5.68 25.89 -16.18
C ALA A 29 -4.43 25.17 -15.62
N LEU A 30 -4.03 24.04 -16.21
CA LEU A 30 -2.79 23.33 -15.84
C LEU A 30 -1.58 24.26 -15.95
N LYS A 31 -1.44 24.94 -17.09
CA LYS A 31 -0.34 25.89 -17.32
C LYS A 31 -0.37 27.05 -16.33
N ALA A 32 -1.55 27.57 -15.99
CA ALA A 32 -1.68 28.65 -15.02
C ALA A 32 -1.28 28.26 -13.59
N MET A 33 -1.33 26.97 -13.24
CA MET A 33 -0.90 26.45 -11.93
C MET A 33 0.56 26.00 -11.88
N GLU A 34 1.30 26.12 -12.98
CA GLU A 34 2.68 25.59 -13.09
C GLU A 34 3.61 26.21 -12.04
N ASP A 35 3.48 27.54 -11.82
CA ASP A 35 4.31 28.32 -10.91
C ASP A 35 3.73 28.47 -9.49
N PHE A 36 2.65 27.75 -9.15
CA PHE A 36 2.07 27.84 -7.81
C PHE A 36 3.03 27.26 -6.77
N THR A 37 3.16 27.99 -5.65
CA THR A 37 3.92 27.51 -4.48
C THR A 37 3.11 26.47 -3.69
N GLN A 38 3.79 25.73 -2.80
CA GLN A 38 3.13 24.77 -1.91
C GLN A 38 2.08 25.47 -1.03
N GLU A 39 2.37 26.66 -0.53
CA GLU A 39 1.48 27.45 0.32
C GLU A 39 0.20 27.89 -0.42
N GLN A 40 0.34 28.30 -1.68
CA GLN A 40 -0.82 28.66 -2.51
C GLN A 40 -1.72 27.44 -2.76
N VAL A 41 -1.11 26.30 -3.10
CA VAL A 41 -1.84 25.06 -3.32
C VAL A 41 -2.55 24.60 -2.03
N ASP A 42 -1.85 24.65 -0.90
CA ASP A 42 -2.39 24.25 0.40
C ASP A 42 -3.55 25.16 0.83
N HIS A 43 -3.42 26.47 0.58
CA HIS A 43 -4.49 27.43 0.86
C HIS A 43 -5.74 27.11 0.01
N ILE A 44 -5.57 26.90 -1.29
CA ILE A 44 -6.67 26.57 -2.20
C ILE A 44 -7.40 25.30 -1.74
N VAL A 45 -6.66 24.22 -1.50
CA VAL A 45 -7.23 22.92 -1.12
C VAL A 45 -7.90 22.98 0.25
N HIS A 46 -7.35 23.76 1.18
CA HIS A 46 -7.98 24.01 2.48
C HIS A 46 -9.36 24.69 2.30
N GLN A 47 -9.44 25.75 1.51
CA GLN A 47 -10.71 26.44 1.27
C GLN A 47 -11.73 25.53 0.58
N MET A 48 -11.30 24.70 -0.36
CA MET A 48 -12.15 23.68 -0.98
C MET A 48 -12.70 22.68 0.04
N ALA A 49 -11.84 22.18 0.93
CA ALA A 49 -12.23 21.24 1.96
C ALA A 49 -13.24 21.84 2.94
N MET A 50 -13.02 23.09 3.37
CA MET A 50 -13.95 23.80 4.27
C MET A 50 -15.31 24.06 3.60
N ALA A 51 -15.33 24.52 2.35
CA ALA A 51 -16.56 24.73 1.62
C ALA A 51 -17.38 23.44 1.43
N ALA A 52 -16.69 22.33 1.14
CA ALA A 52 -17.33 21.01 1.05
C ALA A 52 -17.86 20.53 2.41
N LEU A 53 -17.10 20.79 3.50
CA LEU A 53 -17.52 20.45 4.87
C LEU A 53 -18.77 21.26 5.26
N ASP A 54 -18.82 22.55 4.98
CA ASP A 54 -19.99 23.40 5.26
C ASP A 54 -21.25 22.94 4.53
N GLN A 55 -21.09 22.30 3.38
CA GLN A 55 -22.19 21.82 2.52
C GLN A 55 -22.40 20.30 2.58
N HIS A 56 -21.77 19.59 3.53
CA HIS A 56 -21.81 18.12 3.59
C HIS A 56 -23.23 17.56 3.74
N MET A 57 -24.09 18.22 4.54
CA MET A 57 -25.48 17.82 4.75
C MET A 57 -26.39 18.12 3.54
N PRO A 58 -26.41 19.35 2.96
CA PRO A 58 -27.17 19.62 1.74
C PRO A 58 -26.81 18.69 0.59
N LEU A 59 -25.52 18.44 0.37
CA LEU A 59 -25.04 17.51 -0.68
C LEU A 59 -25.49 16.07 -0.44
N ALA A 60 -25.52 15.61 0.83
CA ALA A 60 -26.04 14.30 1.18
C ALA A 60 -27.54 14.17 0.84
N LYS A 61 -28.31 15.20 1.17
CA LYS A 61 -29.76 15.27 0.85
C LYS A 61 -29.98 15.18 -0.67
N MET A 62 -29.28 16.00 -1.44
CA MET A 62 -29.35 15.97 -2.90
C MET A 62 -29.01 14.59 -3.47
N ALA A 63 -27.96 13.94 -2.95
CA ALA A 63 -27.53 12.63 -3.43
C ALA A 63 -28.60 11.56 -3.17
N VAL A 64 -29.26 11.56 -2.03
CA VAL A 64 -30.36 10.63 -1.75
C VAL A 64 -31.58 10.92 -2.61
N GLU A 65 -31.97 12.18 -2.74
CA GLU A 65 -33.14 12.59 -3.52
C GLU A 65 -32.98 12.28 -5.02
N GLU A 66 -31.79 12.51 -5.58
CA GLU A 66 -31.53 12.26 -7.01
C GLU A 66 -31.35 10.77 -7.33
N THR A 67 -30.60 10.04 -6.48
CA THR A 67 -30.26 8.64 -6.78
C THR A 67 -31.29 7.66 -6.25
N GLY A 68 -32.11 8.06 -5.28
CA GLY A 68 -33.02 7.17 -4.55
C GLY A 68 -32.31 6.10 -3.72
N ARG A 69 -31.01 6.32 -3.36
CA ARG A 69 -30.14 5.30 -2.76
C ARG A 69 -29.45 5.81 -1.49
N GLY A 70 -29.32 4.90 -0.54
CA GLY A 70 -28.55 5.12 0.69
C GLY A 70 -29.32 5.83 1.79
N ILE A 71 -28.57 6.31 2.76
CA ILE A 71 -29.07 6.94 3.99
C ILE A 71 -28.49 8.35 4.07
N TYR A 72 -29.33 9.33 4.34
CA TYR A 72 -28.95 10.73 4.40
C TYR A 72 -27.82 11.02 5.39
N GLU A 73 -27.94 10.50 6.61
CA GLU A 73 -26.97 10.70 7.68
C GLU A 73 -25.61 10.10 7.31
N ASP A 74 -25.60 8.92 6.75
CA ASP A 74 -24.37 8.23 6.35
C ASP A 74 -23.69 8.90 5.15
N LYS A 75 -24.49 9.44 4.20
CA LYS A 75 -23.93 10.24 3.11
C LYS A 75 -23.35 11.57 3.60
N ALA A 76 -23.96 12.17 4.65
CA ALA A 76 -23.38 13.35 5.29
C ALA A 76 -22.03 13.02 5.93
N ILE A 77 -21.92 11.87 6.62
CA ILE A 77 -20.64 11.36 7.15
C ILE A 77 -19.62 11.12 6.03
N LYS A 78 -20.03 10.53 4.91
CA LYS A 78 -19.14 10.33 3.75
C LYS A 78 -18.62 11.64 3.17
N ASN A 79 -19.46 12.67 3.07
CA ASN A 79 -19.05 13.99 2.57
C ASN A 79 -18.10 14.69 3.58
N MET A 80 -18.39 14.60 4.88
CA MET A 80 -17.51 15.08 5.94
C MET A 80 -16.15 14.37 5.87
N TYR A 81 -16.14 13.04 5.75
CA TYR A 81 -14.92 12.25 5.59
C TYR A 81 -14.11 12.68 4.35
N ALA A 82 -14.79 12.86 3.21
CA ALA A 82 -14.15 13.30 1.97
C ALA A 82 -13.55 14.71 2.05
N SER A 83 -14.01 15.54 2.97
CA SER A 83 -13.53 16.90 3.21
C SER A 83 -12.46 16.92 4.30
N GLU A 84 -12.86 16.66 5.55
CA GLU A 84 -12.05 16.85 6.74
C GLU A 84 -10.94 15.81 6.87
N TYR A 85 -11.26 14.50 6.78
CA TYR A 85 -10.26 13.44 6.93
C TYR A 85 -9.25 13.46 5.80
N ILE A 86 -9.72 13.68 4.56
CA ILE A 86 -8.82 13.78 3.41
C ILE A 86 -7.90 14.98 3.55
N TRP A 87 -8.43 16.18 3.86
CA TRP A 87 -7.61 17.37 4.07
C TRP A 87 -6.58 17.16 5.17
N ASN A 88 -6.99 16.67 6.33
CA ASN A 88 -6.10 16.45 7.47
C ASN A 88 -4.95 15.48 7.14
N ASN A 89 -5.17 14.53 6.24
CA ASN A 89 -4.14 13.62 5.78
C ASN A 89 -3.18 14.28 4.78
N ILE A 90 -3.72 14.96 3.75
CA ILE A 90 -2.91 15.48 2.64
C ILE A 90 -2.28 16.87 2.90
N LYS A 91 -2.70 17.59 3.94
CA LYS A 91 -2.22 18.97 4.23
C LYS A 91 -0.70 19.06 4.40
N HIS A 92 -0.05 17.97 4.83
CA HIS A 92 1.39 17.91 5.02
C HIS A 92 2.15 17.27 3.84
N ASP A 93 1.43 16.79 2.82
CA ASP A 93 2.06 16.22 1.64
C ASP A 93 2.78 17.32 0.86
N LYS A 94 4.06 17.10 0.60
CA LYS A 94 4.84 17.95 -0.29
C LYS A 94 4.58 17.52 -1.73
N THR A 95 3.92 18.38 -2.50
CA THR A 95 3.48 18.10 -3.87
C THR A 95 3.96 19.12 -4.88
N VAL A 96 4.76 20.11 -4.43
CA VAL A 96 5.27 21.20 -5.25
C VAL A 96 6.77 21.38 -5.02
N GLY A 97 7.52 21.50 -6.12
CA GLY A 97 8.95 21.78 -6.08
C GLY A 97 9.75 20.62 -5.48
N VAL A 98 10.79 20.94 -4.71
CA VAL A 98 11.65 19.94 -4.08
C VAL A 98 10.93 19.29 -2.90
N ILE A 99 10.59 18.01 -3.05
CA ILE A 99 9.86 17.23 -2.03
C ILE A 99 10.78 16.43 -1.12
N ASN A 100 11.95 16.04 -1.64
CA ASN A 100 12.96 15.31 -0.89
C ASN A 100 14.36 15.71 -1.34
N LYS A 101 15.31 15.81 -0.40
CA LYS A 101 16.71 16.08 -0.67
C LYS A 101 17.55 15.22 0.26
N ASP A 102 18.25 14.26 -0.31
CA ASP A 102 19.18 13.40 0.41
C ASP A 102 20.62 13.78 0.04
N GLU A 103 21.29 14.42 0.96
CA GLU A 103 22.69 14.84 0.76
C GLU A 103 23.67 13.66 0.80
N GLN A 104 23.33 12.57 1.47
CA GLN A 104 24.20 11.38 1.54
C GLN A 104 24.24 10.64 0.22
N THR A 105 23.09 10.50 -0.45
CA THR A 105 23.01 9.87 -1.76
C THR A 105 23.24 10.85 -2.90
N GLY A 106 23.10 12.15 -2.66
CA GLY A 106 23.18 13.21 -3.68
C GLY A 106 21.95 13.22 -4.60
N LEU A 107 20.84 12.63 -4.15
CA LEU A 107 19.58 12.62 -4.86
C LEU A 107 18.65 13.73 -4.35
N MET A 108 17.92 14.33 -5.27
CA MET A 108 16.87 15.29 -4.98
C MET A 108 15.65 14.95 -5.82
N GLU A 109 14.49 14.90 -5.20
CA GLU A 109 13.21 14.62 -5.85
C GLU A 109 12.39 15.89 -5.99
N ILE A 110 11.86 16.10 -7.19
CA ILE A 110 11.02 17.25 -7.54
C ILE A 110 9.66 16.73 -7.97
N ALA A 111 8.61 17.25 -7.35
CA ALA A 111 7.24 16.94 -7.73
C ALA A 111 6.75 17.79 -8.90
N GLU A 112 6.17 17.13 -9.88
CA GLU A 112 5.51 17.74 -11.03
C GLU A 112 4.07 17.23 -11.15
N PRO A 113 3.12 18.03 -11.64
CA PRO A 113 1.78 17.52 -11.92
C PRO A 113 1.84 16.40 -12.98
N VAL A 114 0.93 15.44 -12.90
CA VAL A 114 0.78 14.42 -13.95
C VAL A 114 0.12 14.97 -15.20
N GLY A 115 -0.66 16.06 -15.06
CA GLY A 115 -1.43 16.69 -16.12
C GLY A 115 -2.95 16.64 -15.85
N VAL A 116 -3.76 16.88 -16.86
CA VAL A 116 -5.22 16.91 -16.70
C VAL A 116 -5.75 15.51 -16.36
N VAL A 117 -6.53 15.43 -15.28
CA VAL A 117 -7.15 14.21 -14.76
C VAL A 117 -8.55 14.03 -15.33
N CYS A 118 -8.88 12.87 -15.87
CA CYS A 118 -10.25 12.45 -16.11
C CYS A 118 -10.80 11.76 -14.85
N GLY A 119 -11.78 12.37 -14.17
CA GLY A 119 -12.40 11.85 -12.96
C GLY A 119 -13.72 11.14 -13.26
N VAL A 120 -13.80 9.81 -13.12
CA VAL A 120 -15.07 9.07 -13.26
C VAL A 120 -15.62 8.74 -11.88
N THR A 121 -16.87 9.10 -11.59
CA THR A 121 -17.52 8.89 -10.29
C THR A 121 -18.70 7.93 -10.36
N PRO A 122 -18.92 7.12 -9.28
CA PRO A 122 -20.02 6.16 -9.22
C PRO A 122 -21.32 6.80 -8.73
N THR A 123 -22.45 6.12 -8.90
CA THR A 123 -23.74 6.52 -8.31
C THR A 123 -23.83 6.26 -6.81
N THR A 124 -23.02 5.35 -6.29
CA THR A 124 -23.06 4.95 -4.86
C THR A 124 -22.54 6.02 -3.93
N ASN A 125 -21.50 6.75 -4.35
CA ASN A 125 -20.83 7.79 -3.55
C ASN A 125 -20.55 9.03 -4.41
N PRO A 126 -21.58 9.66 -5.01
CA PRO A 126 -21.37 10.65 -6.06
C PRO A 126 -20.70 11.93 -5.54
N THR A 127 -21.22 12.51 -4.47
CA THR A 127 -20.74 13.78 -3.90
C THR A 127 -19.38 13.61 -3.20
N SER A 128 -19.27 12.64 -2.32
CA SER A 128 -18.03 12.40 -1.58
C SER A 128 -16.85 12.02 -2.50
N THR A 129 -17.08 11.21 -3.54
CA THR A 129 -16.02 10.88 -4.51
C THR A 129 -15.60 12.10 -5.34
N THR A 130 -16.54 12.97 -5.68
CA THR A 130 -16.25 14.23 -6.38
C THR A 130 -15.39 15.15 -5.53
N ILE A 131 -15.77 15.36 -4.25
CA ILE A 131 -14.98 16.14 -3.29
C ILE A 131 -13.58 15.58 -3.17
N PHE A 132 -13.46 14.29 -2.83
CA PHE A 132 -12.19 13.60 -2.66
C PHE A 132 -11.26 13.77 -3.86
N LYS A 133 -11.76 13.47 -5.07
CA LYS A 133 -10.94 13.55 -6.29
C LYS A 133 -10.52 14.98 -6.62
N SER A 134 -11.37 15.95 -6.36
CA SER A 134 -11.05 17.37 -6.53
C SER A 134 -9.92 17.81 -5.60
N LEU A 135 -9.98 17.42 -4.31
CA LEU A 135 -8.95 17.79 -3.33
C LEU A 135 -7.58 17.21 -3.70
N ILE A 136 -7.49 15.90 -4.01
CA ILE A 136 -6.21 15.28 -4.34
C ILE A 136 -5.65 15.73 -5.69
N ALA A 137 -6.52 16.06 -6.66
CA ALA A 137 -6.09 16.58 -7.95
C ALA A 137 -5.50 17.99 -7.82
N LEU A 138 -6.20 18.91 -7.16
CA LEU A 138 -5.72 20.28 -6.99
C LEU A 138 -4.52 20.36 -6.01
N LYS A 139 -4.46 19.51 -5.00
CA LYS A 139 -3.27 19.38 -4.13
C LYS A 139 -1.98 19.14 -4.93
N THR A 140 -2.10 18.56 -6.09
CA THR A 140 -0.98 18.22 -6.99
C THR A 140 -0.96 19.08 -8.26
N ARG A 141 -1.66 20.20 -8.28
CA ARG A 141 -1.77 21.15 -9.41
C ARG A 141 -2.32 20.52 -10.68
N ASN A 142 -3.12 19.47 -10.57
CA ASN A 142 -3.76 18.83 -11.71
C ASN A 142 -5.20 19.33 -11.87
N PRO A 143 -5.58 19.98 -12.98
CA PRO A 143 -6.97 20.18 -13.29
C PRO A 143 -7.69 18.86 -13.48
N ILE A 144 -8.98 18.84 -13.13
CA ILE A 144 -9.79 17.64 -13.26
C ILE A 144 -11.05 17.91 -14.08
N VAL A 145 -11.33 17.00 -15.01
CA VAL A 145 -12.58 17.00 -15.80
C VAL A 145 -13.35 15.74 -15.42
N PHE A 146 -14.56 15.92 -14.89
CA PHE A 146 -15.39 14.81 -14.43
C PHE A 146 -16.32 14.28 -15.52
N ALA A 147 -16.47 12.96 -15.53
CA ALA A 147 -17.55 12.23 -16.15
C ALA A 147 -18.41 11.62 -15.05
N PHE A 148 -19.53 12.24 -14.74
CA PHE A 148 -20.48 11.79 -13.73
C PHE A 148 -21.41 10.72 -14.27
N HIS A 149 -21.92 9.88 -13.39
CA HIS A 149 -22.94 8.93 -13.78
C HIS A 149 -24.28 9.68 -14.04
N PRO A 150 -25.02 9.39 -15.12
CA PRO A 150 -26.27 10.10 -15.46
C PRO A 150 -27.30 10.17 -14.32
N SER A 151 -27.42 9.12 -13.51
CA SER A 151 -28.35 9.08 -12.36
C SER A 151 -27.88 9.83 -11.12
N ALA A 152 -26.73 10.49 -11.17
CA ALA A 152 -26.17 11.29 -10.07
C ALA A 152 -25.48 12.57 -10.59
N GLN A 153 -25.91 13.04 -11.75
CA GLN A 153 -25.32 14.19 -12.45
C GLN A 153 -25.45 15.48 -11.63
N LYS A 154 -26.65 15.76 -11.11
CA LYS A 154 -26.95 17.02 -10.43
C LYS A 154 -26.19 17.16 -9.11
N CYS A 155 -26.26 16.16 -8.25
CA CYS A 155 -25.59 16.19 -6.96
C CYS A 155 -24.05 16.16 -7.11
N SER A 156 -23.52 15.44 -8.10
CA SER A 156 -22.08 15.42 -8.38
C SER A 156 -21.62 16.77 -8.95
N ALA A 157 -22.37 17.36 -9.88
CA ALA A 157 -22.06 18.67 -10.45
C ALA A 157 -22.12 19.77 -9.36
N GLU A 158 -23.10 19.72 -8.45
CA GLU A 158 -23.17 20.65 -7.33
C GLU A 158 -21.98 20.51 -6.38
N ALA A 159 -21.57 19.28 -6.05
CA ALA A 159 -20.37 19.06 -5.26
C ALA A 159 -19.10 19.61 -5.96
N ALA A 160 -18.98 19.39 -7.27
CA ALA A 160 -17.89 19.95 -8.07
C ALA A 160 -17.93 21.49 -8.13
N ARG A 161 -19.13 22.07 -8.27
CA ARG A 161 -19.33 23.53 -8.28
C ARG A 161 -18.87 24.16 -6.97
N ILE A 162 -19.29 23.62 -5.82
CA ILE A 162 -18.93 24.12 -4.50
C ILE A 162 -17.41 24.15 -4.32
N VAL A 163 -16.73 23.03 -4.59
CA VAL A 163 -15.25 22.96 -4.42
C VAL A 163 -14.52 23.81 -5.48
N ARG A 164 -15.03 23.89 -6.70
CA ARG A 164 -14.49 24.76 -7.76
C ARG A 164 -14.58 26.23 -7.39
N ASP A 165 -15.75 26.66 -6.98
CA ASP A 165 -16.00 28.07 -6.67
C ASP A 165 -15.14 28.52 -5.46
N ALA A 166 -14.97 27.65 -4.45
CA ALA A 166 -14.05 27.87 -3.35
C ALA A 166 -12.57 27.91 -3.81
N ALA A 167 -12.19 27.01 -4.72
CA ALA A 167 -10.83 27.01 -5.29
C ALA A 167 -10.54 28.33 -6.04
N ILE A 168 -11.45 28.79 -6.90
CA ILE A 168 -11.31 30.03 -7.65
C ILE A 168 -11.25 31.24 -6.70
N ALA A 169 -12.12 31.29 -5.70
CA ALA A 169 -12.10 32.35 -4.68
C ALA A 169 -10.78 32.38 -3.89
N ALA A 170 -10.10 31.24 -3.75
CA ALA A 170 -8.80 31.11 -3.10
C ALA A 170 -7.61 31.33 -4.05
N GLY A 171 -7.85 31.63 -5.34
CA GLY A 171 -6.81 31.96 -6.32
C GLY A 171 -6.50 30.88 -7.34
N ALA A 172 -7.26 29.78 -7.39
CA ALA A 172 -7.12 28.83 -8.48
C ALA A 172 -7.62 29.40 -9.81
N PRO A 173 -7.08 28.96 -10.95
CA PRO A 173 -7.56 29.40 -12.25
C PRO A 173 -8.97 28.90 -12.54
N GLU A 174 -9.72 29.64 -13.35
CA GLU A 174 -10.95 29.14 -13.95
C GLU A 174 -10.68 27.83 -14.69
N ASN A 175 -11.66 26.97 -14.76
CA ASN A 175 -11.57 25.66 -15.42
C ASN A 175 -10.59 24.64 -14.74
N CYS A 176 -10.15 24.89 -13.51
CA CYS A 176 -9.38 23.91 -12.74
C CYS A 176 -10.21 22.65 -12.39
N ILE A 177 -11.53 22.78 -12.27
CA ILE A 177 -12.50 21.69 -12.09
C ILE A 177 -13.63 21.90 -13.09
N GLN A 178 -13.86 20.89 -13.92
CA GLN A 178 -14.89 20.89 -14.95
C GLN A 178 -15.61 19.54 -14.98
N TRP A 179 -16.72 19.46 -15.69
CA TRP A 179 -17.47 18.22 -15.90
C TRP A 179 -18.21 18.22 -17.23
N ILE A 180 -18.57 17.02 -17.69
CA ILE A 180 -19.43 16.82 -18.84
C ILE A 180 -20.87 17.20 -18.44
N GLU A 181 -21.44 18.24 -19.05
CA GLU A 181 -22.79 18.70 -18.72
C GLU A 181 -23.89 17.71 -19.16
N GLN A 182 -23.67 17.03 -20.26
CA GLN A 182 -24.58 16.01 -20.79
C GLN A 182 -23.91 14.63 -20.76
N PRO A 183 -24.04 13.90 -19.65
CA PRO A 183 -23.32 12.65 -19.47
C PRO A 183 -23.85 11.55 -20.40
N SER A 184 -22.94 10.87 -21.08
CA SER A 184 -23.21 9.67 -21.87
C SER A 184 -22.00 8.73 -21.83
N ILE A 185 -22.22 7.48 -22.24
CA ILE A 185 -21.11 6.51 -22.35
C ILE A 185 -20.10 6.99 -23.41
N ASP A 186 -20.59 7.54 -24.53
CA ASP A 186 -19.74 8.03 -25.60
C ASP A 186 -18.91 9.25 -25.16
N ALA A 187 -19.53 10.22 -24.47
CA ALA A 187 -18.82 11.38 -23.93
C ALA A 187 -17.77 10.97 -22.88
N THR A 188 -18.08 10.03 -22.01
CA THR A 188 -17.13 9.48 -21.03
C THR A 188 -15.96 8.78 -21.73
N SER A 189 -16.25 7.97 -22.76
CA SER A 189 -15.22 7.29 -23.55
C SER A 189 -14.36 8.29 -24.32
N ALA A 190 -14.96 9.28 -24.95
CA ALA A 190 -14.25 10.35 -25.67
C ALA A 190 -13.32 11.11 -24.73
N LEU A 191 -13.79 11.50 -23.52
CA LEU A 191 -12.96 12.17 -22.53
C LEU A 191 -11.77 11.30 -22.08
N MET A 192 -12.01 10.05 -21.72
CA MET A 192 -10.92 9.14 -21.29
C MET A 192 -9.86 8.96 -22.37
N ASN A 193 -10.23 8.93 -23.64
CA ASN A 193 -9.33 8.72 -24.76
C ASN A 193 -8.70 10.04 -25.31
N HIS A 194 -9.20 11.20 -24.90
CA HIS A 194 -8.78 12.50 -25.44
C HIS A 194 -7.28 12.77 -25.18
N PRO A 195 -6.48 13.17 -26.19
CA PRO A 195 -5.02 13.35 -26.05
C PRO A 195 -4.64 14.39 -24.98
N GLY A 196 -5.47 15.38 -24.72
CA GLY A 196 -5.26 16.38 -23.66
C GLY A 196 -5.49 15.86 -22.23
N ILE A 197 -5.91 14.62 -22.04
CA ILE A 197 -6.03 13.96 -20.74
C ILE A 197 -4.79 13.12 -20.47
N ALA A 198 -4.16 13.32 -19.32
CA ALA A 198 -2.93 12.64 -18.93
C ALA A 198 -3.16 11.33 -18.17
N ILE A 199 -4.18 11.29 -17.30
CA ILE A 199 -4.46 10.14 -16.45
C ILE A 199 -5.97 9.98 -16.22
N VAL A 200 -6.43 8.74 -16.06
CA VAL A 200 -7.82 8.41 -15.73
C VAL A 200 -7.92 7.95 -14.28
N LEU A 201 -8.70 8.66 -13.47
CA LEU A 201 -8.99 8.31 -12.07
C LEU A 201 -10.44 7.79 -11.98
N ALA A 202 -10.62 6.48 -12.16
CA ALA A 202 -11.91 5.85 -12.30
C ALA A 202 -12.35 5.10 -11.04
N THR A 203 -13.57 5.38 -10.57
CA THR A 203 -14.25 4.60 -9.54
C THR A 203 -15.60 4.15 -10.10
N GLY A 204 -15.81 2.84 -10.22
CA GLY A 204 -17.04 2.33 -10.81
C GLY A 204 -17.04 0.81 -10.99
N GLY A 205 -18.03 0.29 -11.69
CA GLY A 205 -18.13 -1.14 -11.97
C GLY A 205 -17.00 -1.66 -12.86
N ALA A 206 -16.81 -2.99 -12.88
CA ALA A 206 -15.73 -3.68 -13.61
C ALA A 206 -15.61 -3.25 -15.08
N GLY A 207 -16.74 -3.01 -15.78
CA GLY A 207 -16.73 -2.55 -17.18
C GLY A 207 -16.10 -1.18 -17.35
N MET A 208 -16.43 -0.22 -16.48
CA MET A 208 -15.85 1.13 -16.50
C MET A 208 -14.33 1.10 -16.20
N VAL A 209 -13.92 0.32 -15.21
CA VAL A 209 -12.50 0.16 -14.87
C VAL A 209 -11.74 -0.49 -16.03
N LYS A 210 -12.30 -1.50 -16.67
CA LYS A 210 -11.71 -2.11 -17.88
C LYS A 210 -11.56 -1.08 -19.00
N SER A 211 -12.58 -0.25 -19.24
CA SER A 211 -12.51 0.82 -20.26
C SER A 211 -11.41 1.83 -19.93
N ALA A 212 -11.27 2.26 -18.68
CA ALA A 212 -10.21 3.18 -18.23
C ALA A 212 -8.81 2.62 -18.53
N TYR A 213 -8.54 1.36 -18.17
CA TYR A 213 -7.24 0.72 -18.46
C TYR A 213 -7.02 0.41 -19.95
N SER A 214 -8.09 0.32 -20.76
CA SER A 214 -8.00 0.06 -22.20
C SER A 214 -7.66 1.30 -23.04
N THR A 215 -7.60 2.48 -22.44
CA THR A 215 -7.26 3.74 -23.14
C THR A 215 -5.78 3.82 -23.54
N GLY A 216 -4.92 2.97 -23.00
CA GLY A 216 -3.46 3.06 -23.16
C GLY A 216 -2.81 4.19 -22.35
N LYS A 217 -3.59 4.93 -21.54
CA LYS A 217 -3.11 5.98 -20.63
C LYS A 217 -2.88 5.41 -19.23
N PRO A 218 -2.04 6.07 -18.41
CA PRO A 218 -2.03 5.81 -16.98
C PRO A 218 -3.44 5.86 -16.40
N ALA A 219 -3.82 4.88 -15.60
CA ALA A 219 -5.11 4.83 -14.95
C ALA A 219 -5.00 4.36 -13.51
N LEU A 220 -5.77 4.99 -12.62
CA LEU A 220 -6.01 4.59 -11.25
C LEU A 220 -7.48 4.19 -11.16
N GLY A 221 -7.75 2.94 -11.52
CA GLY A 221 -9.10 2.39 -11.56
C GLY A 221 -9.32 1.41 -10.42
N VAL A 222 -10.48 1.49 -9.77
CA VAL A 222 -10.87 0.57 -8.69
C VAL A 222 -12.19 -0.08 -9.05
N GLY A 223 -12.18 -1.41 -9.03
CA GLY A 223 -13.31 -2.27 -9.34
C GLY A 223 -14.15 -2.64 -8.12
N PRO A 224 -15.08 -3.59 -8.29
CA PRO A 224 -15.94 -4.11 -7.24
C PRO A 224 -15.15 -4.82 -6.14
N GLY A 225 -15.70 -4.85 -4.94
CA GLY A 225 -15.16 -5.55 -3.79
C GLY A 225 -16.08 -6.68 -3.32
N ASN A 226 -15.61 -7.92 -3.34
CA ASN A 226 -16.33 -9.05 -2.76
C ASN A 226 -15.66 -9.50 -1.46
N VAL A 227 -15.91 -8.75 -0.40
CA VAL A 227 -15.16 -8.82 0.87
C VAL A 227 -15.64 -9.99 1.72
N PRO A 228 -14.80 -11.00 2.00
CA PRO A 228 -15.05 -12.00 3.03
C PRO A 228 -14.66 -11.49 4.41
N ALA A 229 -15.45 -11.85 5.43
CA ALA A 229 -15.12 -11.65 6.84
C ALA A 229 -15.09 -13.01 7.55
N TYR A 230 -13.98 -13.34 8.18
CA TYR A 230 -13.83 -14.57 8.95
C TYR A 230 -13.91 -14.26 10.45
N ILE A 231 -14.86 -14.90 11.16
CA ILE A 231 -14.95 -14.87 12.63
C ILE A 231 -14.42 -16.19 13.17
N GLU A 232 -13.21 -16.16 13.67
CA GLU A 232 -12.51 -17.29 14.26
C GLU A 232 -12.98 -17.51 15.73
N LYS A 233 -12.88 -18.72 16.23
CA LYS A 233 -13.41 -19.13 17.54
C LYS A 233 -12.93 -18.32 18.74
N THR A 234 -11.73 -17.68 18.66
CA THR A 234 -11.23 -16.81 19.75
C THR A 234 -11.76 -15.38 19.68
N ALA A 235 -12.49 -15.05 18.63
CA ALA A 235 -13.02 -13.72 18.42
C ALA A 235 -13.97 -13.28 19.55
N LYS A 236 -13.95 -12.00 19.85
CA LYS A 236 -14.95 -11.38 20.75
C LYS A 236 -16.26 -11.22 20.00
N VAL A 237 -17.13 -12.22 20.09
CA VAL A 237 -18.37 -12.35 19.30
C VAL A 237 -19.18 -11.05 19.25
N LYS A 238 -19.45 -10.42 20.42
CA LYS A 238 -20.24 -9.17 20.46
C LYS A 238 -19.61 -8.04 19.65
N ARG A 239 -18.27 -7.88 19.73
CA ARG A 239 -17.55 -6.87 18.97
C ARG A 239 -17.59 -7.19 17.48
N ALA A 240 -17.26 -8.43 17.10
CA ALA A 240 -17.24 -8.84 15.70
C ALA A 240 -18.60 -8.66 15.01
N VAL A 241 -19.69 -9.05 15.70
CA VAL A 241 -21.05 -8.88 15.18
C VAL A 241 -21.43 -7.41 15.09
N ASN A 242 -21.10 -6.60 16.11
CA ASN A 242 -21.35 -5.16 16.06
C ASN A 242 -20.61 -4.49 14.90
N ASP A 243 -19.33 -4.81 14.70
CA ASP A 243 -18.51 -4.30 13.60
C ASP A 243 -19.13 -4.64 12.24
N LEU A 244 -19.59 -5.89 12.06
CA LEU A 244 -20.27 -6.32 10.85
C LEU A 244 -21.60 -5.61 10.62
N ILE A 245 -22.39 -5.38 11.68
CA ILE A 245 -23.67 -4.66 11.58
C ILE A 245 -23.43 -3.20 11.20
N VAL A 246 -22.50 -2.53 11.86
CA VAL A 246 -22.13 -1.13 11.55
C VAL A 246 -21.71 -1.04 10.11
N SER A 247 -20.73 -1.83 9.69
CA SER A 247 -20.18 -1.82 8.34
C SER A 247 -21.22 -2.15 7.27
N LYS A 248 -22.05 -3.19 7.50
CA LYS A 248 -22.99 -3.67 6.50
C LYS A 248 -24.24 -2.79 6.36
N SER A 249 -24.65 -2.11 7.42
CA SER A 249 -25.79 -1.18 7.38
C SER A 249 -25.40 0.24 6.95
N PHE A 250 -24.13 0.60 7.04
CA PHE A 250 -23.64 1.94 6.66
C PHE A 250 -24.00 2.27 5.21
N ASP A 251 -24.76 3.33 5.03
CA ASP A 251 -25.30 3.78 3.74
C ASP A 251 -25.95 2.64 2.92
N ASN A 252 -26.68 1.76 3.61
CA ASN A 252 -27.26 0.54 3.01
C ASN A 252 -26.22 -0.34 2.28
N GLY A 253 -25.03 -0.49 2.84
CA GLY A 253 -23.98 -1.35 2.30
C GLY A 253 -23.31 -0.83 1.03
N MET A 254 -23.39 0.46 0.76
CA MET A 254 -22.82 1.07 -0.45
C MET A 254 -21.37 1.54 -0.29
N ILE A 255 -20.54 0.80 0.39
CA ILE A 255 -19.08 0.92 0.31
C ILE A 255 -18.53 -0.38 -0.28
N CYS A 256 -17.66 -0.28 -1.27
CA CYS A 256 -17.05 -1.45 -1.92
C CYS A 256 -16.21 -2.31 -0.95
N ALA A 257 -15.80 -1.75 0.18
CA ALA A 257 -15.11 -2.48 1.25
C ALA A 257 -16.08 -3.14 2.24
N SER A 258 -17.41 -2.93 2.15
CA SER A 258 -18.38 -3.58 3.03
C SER A 258 -18.38 -5.10 2.83
N GLU A 259 -18.48 -5.84 3.92
CA GLU A 259 -18.51 -7.30 3.92
C GLU A 259 -19.68 -7.85 3.09
N GLN A 260 -19.41 -8.86 2.28
CA GLN A 260 -20.42 -9.52 1.46
C GLN A 260 -20.84 -10.88 2.02
N ALA A 261 -19.93 -11.52 2.76
CA ALA A 261 -20.24 -12.70 3.53
C ALA A 261 -19.42 -12.76 4.82
N VAL A 262 -19.96 -13.42 5.82
CA VAL A 262 -19.28 -13.79 7.04
C VAL A 262 -19.13 -15.31 7.11
N ILE A 263 -17.90 -15.75 7.33
CA ILE A 263 -17.52 -17.13 7.56
C ILE A 263 -17.28 -17.29 9.06
N VAL A 264 -17.91 -18.25 9.71
CA VAL A 264 -17.89 -18.40 11.16
C VAL A 264 -17.49 -19.81 11.56
N ASP A 265 -16.54 -19.93 12.49
CA ASP A 265 -16.18 -21.23 13.03
C ASP A 265 -17.37 -21.92 13.69
N LYS A 266 -17.52 -23.22 13.44
CA LYS A 266 -18.64 -24.03 13.90
C LYS A 266 -18.87 -23.96 15.40
N GLU A 267 -17.78 -23.81 16.18
CA GLU A 267 -17.81 -23.78 17.65
C GLU A 267 -18.56 -22.55 18.18
N ILE A 268 -18.50 -21.43 17.48
CA ILE A 268 -19.15 -20.17 17.91
C ILE A 268 -20.31 -19.75 17.01
N TYR A 269 -20.63 -20.55 15.97
CA TYR A 269 -21.65 -20.21 14.97
C TYR A 269 -23.00 -19.85 15.60
N ALA A 270 -23.47 -20.68 16.56
CA ALA A 270 -24.74 -20.43 17.23
C ALA A 270 -24.73 -19.13 18.04
N SER A 271 -23.62 -18.82 18.70
CA SER A 271 -23.46 -17.58 19.48
C SER A 271 -23.42 -16.34 18.59
N VAL A 272 -22.73 -16.42 17.43
CA VAL A 272 -22.68 -15.34 16.44
C VAL A 272 -24.09 -15.11 15.85
N LYS A 273 -24.80 -16.18 15.48
CA LYS A 273 -26.17 -16.07 14.97
C LYS A 273 -27.12 -15.43 15.96
N ALA A 274 -27.09 -15.88 17.22
CA ALA A 274 -27.93 -15.32 18.29
C ALA A 274 -27.61 -13.82 18.55
N GLU A 275 -26.36 -13.42 18.46
CA GLU A 275 -25.96 -12.01 18.62
C GLU A 275 -26.48 -11.16 17.44
N PHE A 276 -26.42 -11.66 16.20
CA PHE A 276 -27.04 -10.98 15.05
C PHE A 276 -28.57 -10.82 15.24
N GLU A 277 -29.26 -11.88 15.65
CA GLU A 277 -30.72 -11.87 15.87
C GLU A 277 -31.11 -10.85 16.94
N ALA A 278 -30.27 -10.64 17.97
CA ALA A 278 -30.49 -9.64 19.01
C ALA A 278 -30.42 -8.18 18.51
N HIS A 279 -29.92 -7.93 17.31
CA HIS A 279 -29.65 -6.59 16.77
C HIS A 279 -30.43 -6.25 15.47
N ASN A 280 -31.68 -6.69 15.37
CA ASN A 280 -32.56 -6.41 14.21
C ASN A 280 -32.03 -6.95 12.87
N VAL A 281 -31.36 -8.07 12.90
CA VAL A 281 -30.94 -8.81 11.70
C VAL A 281 -31.91 -9.95 11.44
N TYR A 282 -32.38 -10.07 10.21
CA TYR A 282 -33.33 -11.12 9.82
C TYR A 282 -32.60 -12.25 9.08
N PHE A 283 -32.65 -13.44 9.63
CA PHE A 283 -32.20 -14.65 8.96
C PHE A 283 -33.28 -15.17 8.02
N VAL A 284 -32.97 -15.16 6.74
CA VAL A 284 -33.88 -15.61 5.68
C VAL A 284 -34.10 -17.10 5.81
N LYS A 285 -35.38 -17.52 5.84
CA LYS A 285 -35.73 -18.91 6.00
C LYS A 285 -35.40 -19.72 4.75
N PRO A 286 -35.16 -21.04 4.86
CA PRO A 286 -34.82 -21.88 3.71
C PRO A 286 -35.82 -21.78 2.53
N ASN A 287 -37.11 -21.64 2.84
CA ASN A 287 -38.17 -21.49 1.82
C ASN A 287 -38.26 -20.06 1.23
N GLU A 288 -37.53 -19.10 1.77
CA GLU A 288 -37.47 -17.71 1.30
C GLU A 288 -36.16 -17.43 0.53
N LEU A 289 -35.17 -18.32 0.65
CA LEU A 289 -33.83 -18.09 0.10
C LEU A 289 -33.87 -17.88 -1.43
N GLN A 290 -34.60 -18.70 -2.16
CA GLN A 290 -34.72 -18.56 -3.62
C GLN A 290 -35.38 -17.23 -4.01
N LYS A 291 -36.37 -16.76 -3.24
CA LYS A 291 -37.03 -15.48 -3.49
C LYS A 291 -36.06 -14.30 -3.29
N LEU A 292 -35.24 -14.38 -2.24
CA LEU A 292 -34.21 -13.38 -2.01
C LEU A 292 -33.19 -13.39 -3.16
N GLU A 293 -32.73 -14.54 -3.56
CA GLU A 293 -31.75 -14.69 -4.65
C GLU A 293 -32.28 -14.10 -5.96
N ASP A 294 -33.52 -14.40 -6.32
CA ASP A 294 -34.16 -13.90 -7.54
C ASP A 294 -34.40 -12.38 -7.52
N ALA A 295 -34.61 -11.79 -6.33
CA ALA A 295 -34.73 -10.33 -6.18
C ALA A 295 -33.38 -9.63 -6.22
N VAL A 296 -32.35 -10.25 -5.63
CA VAL A 296 -31.01 -9.64 -5.45
C VAL A 296 -30.15 -9.78 -6.72
N MET A 297 -30.30 -10.87 -7.46
CA MET A 297 -29.49 -11.16 -8.64
C MET A 297 -30.26 -10.89 -9.94
N ASN A 298 -29.54 -10.59 -11.03
CA ASN A 298 -30.14 -10.53 -12.36
C ASN A 298 -30.55 -11.93 -12.87
N GLU A 299 -31.28 -12.01 -13.97
CA GLU A 299 -31.77 -13.25 -14.55
C GLU A 299 -30.69 -14.31 -14.78
N GLY A 300 -29.47 -13.90 -15.17
CA GLY A 300 -28.33 -14.81 -15.35
C GLY A 300 -27.60 -15.15 -14.06
N LYS A 301 -27.95 -14.53 -12.91
CA LYS A 301 -27.29 -14.67 -11.60
C LYS A 301 -25.79 -14.35 -11.60
N TYR A 302 -25.32 -13.63 -12.63
CA TYR A 302 -23.90 -13.23 -12.76
C TYR A 302 -23.60 -11.85 -12.20
N ALA A 303 -24.63 -11.01 -12.04
CA ALA A 303 -24.49 -9.66 -11.50
C ALA A 303 -25.65 -9.32 -10.56
N VAL A 304 -25.43 -8.33 -9.70
CA VAL A 304 -26.45 -7.82 -8.80
C VAL A 304 -27.53 -7.07 -9.59
N ASN A 305 -28.77 -7.21 -9.16
CA ASN A 305 -29.89 -6.42 -9.67
C ASN A 305 -29.73 -4.94 -9.26
N PRO A 306 -29.61 -3.99 -10.21
CA PRO A 306 -29.44 -2.59 -9.89
C PRO A 306 -30.55 -2.00 -9.00
N ALA A 307 -31.73 -2.61 -8.99
CA ALA A 307 -32.87 -2.16 -8.22
C ALA A 307 -32.70 -2.30 -6.71
N ILE A 308 -31.80 -3.20 -6.25
CA ILE A 308 -31.58 -3.39 -4.79
C ILE A 308 -30.40 -2.59 -4.26
N VAL A 309 -29.54 -2.07 -5.11
CA VAL A 309 -28.32 -1.36 -4.72
C VAL A 309 -28.67 -0.10 -3.90
N GLY A 310 -28.19 -0.04 -2.66
CA GLY A 310 -28.41 1.07 -1.74
C GLY A 310 -29.82 1.18 -1.16
N ASN A 311 -30.69 0.18 -1.40
CA ASN A 311 -32.00 0.11 -0.77
C ASN A 311 -31.92 -0.50 0.64
N SER A 312 -32.88 -0.17 1.50
CA SER A 312 -32.95 -0.75 2.85
C SER A 312 -33.29 -2.25 2.81
N ALA A 313 -32.93 -2.96 3.87
CA ALA A 313 -33.26 -4.38 4.04
C ALA A 313 -34.77 -4.64 3.92
N GLU A 314 -35.60 -3.76 4.50
CA GLU A 314 -37.06 -3.86 4.39
C GLU A 314 -37.53 -3.74 2.94
N LYS A 315 -36.98 -2.79 2.17
CA LYS A 315 -37.35 -2.62 0.76
C LYS A 315 -36.93 -3.81 -0.10
N ILE A 316 -35.77 -4.38 0.17
CA ILE A 316 -35.27 -5.59 -0.52
C ILE A 316 -36.17 -6.80 -0.17
N ALA A 317 -36.55 -6.94 1.10
CA ALA A 317 -37.47 -7.98 1.52
C ALA A 317 -38.85 -7.84 0.84
N GLU A 318 -39.39 -6.61 0.73
CA GLU A 318 -40.62 -6.33 -0.02
C GLU A 318 -40.51 -6.77 -1.48
N LEU A 319 -39.42 -6.41 -2.17
CA LEU A 319 -39.14 -6.82 -3.56
C LEU A 319 -39.04 -8.34 -3.72
N ALA A 320 -38.51 -9.03 -2.71
CA ALA A 320 -38.42 -10.47 -2.67
C ALA A 320 -39.73 -11.17 -2.25
N GLY A 321 -40.76 -10.42 -1.85
CA GLY A 321 -41.98 -10.98 -1.28
C GLY A 321 -41.75 -11.72 0.04
N ILE A 322 -40.86 -11.20 0.88
CA ILE A 322 -40.49 -11.69 2.21
C ILE A 322 -41.01 -10.71 3.26
N SER A 323 -41.71 -11.22 4.28
CA SER A 323 -42.16 -10.39 5.39
C SER A 323 -41.11 -10.37 6.51
N VAL A 324 -40.64 -9.19 6.85
CA VAL A 324 -39.63 -8.98 7.91
C VAL A 324 -40.13 -8.03 8.99
N PRO A 325 -39.63 -8.11 10.22
CA PRO A 325 -39.96 -7.14 11.29
C PRO A 325 -39.58 -5.72 10.87
N LYS A 326 -40.37 -4.74 11.37
CA LYS A 326 -40.02 -3.32 11.18
C LYS A 326 -38.70 -2.98 11.87
N GLY A 327 -37.86 -2.22 11.21
CA GLY A 327 -36.51 -1.85 11.69
C GLY A 327 -35.46 -2.90 11.39
N THR A 328 -35.75 -3.90 10.54
CA THR A 328 -34.74 -4.85 10.04
C THR A 328 -33.63 -4.11 9.33
N LYS A 329 -32.38 -4.29 9.82
CA LYS A 329 -31.19 -3.62 9.29
C LYS A 329 -30.49 -4.43 8.20
N ILE A 330 -30.43 -5.74 8.34
CA ILE A 330 -29.70 -6.64 7.46
C ILE A 330 -30.52 -7.91 7.22
N LEU A 331 -30.49 -8.42 5.98
CA LEU A 331 -30.98 -9.74 5.62
C LEU A 331 -29.80 -10.69 5.53
N VAL A 332 -29.81 -11.78 6.30
CA VAL A 332 -28.76 -12.81 6.27
C VAL A 332 -29.25 -14.05 5.55
N ALA A 333 -28.51 -14.47 4.54
CA ALA A 333 -28.69 -15.72 3.83
C ALA A 333 -27.65 -16.74 4.31
N GLU A 334 -28.09 -17.83 4.95
CA GLU A 334 -27.18 -18.93 5.30
C GLU A 334 -26.89 -19.75 4.04
N LEU A 335 -25.59 -19.94 3.71
CA LEU A 335 -25.12 -20.66 2.53
C LEU A 335 -24.17 -21.79 2.92
N GLU A 336 -24.15 -22.85 2.13
CA GLU A 336 -23.24 -23.99 2.33
C GLU A 336 -21.82 -23.73 1.77
N GLY A 337 -21.65 -22.71 0.91
CA GLY A 337 -20.38 -22.42 0.27
C GLY A 337 -20.35 -21.08 -0.45
N ALA A 338 -19.24 -20.80 -1.12
CA ALA A 338 -19.00 -19.61 -1.93
C ALA A 338 -18.60 -20.00 -3.35
N GLY A 339 -19.02 -19.23 -4.33
CA GLY A 339 -18.69 -19.49 -5.73
C GLY A 339 -19.87 -19.23 -6.67
N PRO A 340 -19.73 -19.59 -7.95
CA PRO A 340 -20.80 -19.40 -8.95
C PRO A 340 -22.13 -20.07 -8.58
N GLU A 341 -22.08 -21.21 -7.88
CA GLU A 341 -23.23 -21.97 -7.42
C GLU A 341 -23.99 -21.31 -6.26
N TYR A 342 -23.35 -20.33 -5.62
CA TYR A 342 -23.90 -19.57 -4.52
C TYR A 342 -23.95 -18.08 -4.86
N PRO A 343 -24.88 -17.63 -5.73
CA PRO A 343 -24.90 -16.26 -6.27
C PRO A 343 -24.89 -15.17 -5.18
N LEU A 344 -25.52 -15.42 -4.03
CA LEU A 344 -25.55 -14.50 -2.89
C LEU A 344 -24.19 -14.36 -2.18
N SER A 345 -23.16 -15.13 -2.56
CA SER A 345 -21.78 -14.92 -2.11
C SER A 345 -21.05 -13.80 -2.88
N ARG A 346 -21.69 -13.18 -3.89
CA ARG A 346 -21.15 -12.05 -4.68
C ARG A 346 -21.34 -10.72 -3.98
N GLU A 347 -20.65 -9.68 -4.52
CA GLU A 347 -20.90 -8.29 -4.12
C GLU A 347 -22.35 -7.89 -4.41
N LYS A 348 -22.99 -7.24 -3.45
CA LYS A 348 -24.41 -6.88 -3.54
C LYS A 348 -24.67 -5.38 -3.35
N LEU A 349 -23.73 -4.63 -2.77
CA LEU A 349 -23.86 -3.19 -2.46
C LEU A 349 -25.21 -2.85 -1.81
N SER A 350 -25.60 -3.65 -0.85
CA SER A 350 -26.89 -3.61 -0.16
C SER A 350 -26.79 -4.30 1.19
N PRO A 351 -27.73 -4.09 2.14
CA PRO A 351 -27.73 -4.75 3.45
C PRO A 351 -28.17 -6.21 3.38
N VAL A 352 -27.65 -6.97 2.39
CA VAL A 352 -27.78 -8.41 2.28
C VAL A 352 -26.43 -9.05 2.53
N LEU A 353 -26.34 -9.92 3.54
CA LEU A 353 -25.11 -10.58 3.97
C LEU A 353 -25.27 -12.11 3.81
N ALA A 354 -24.30 -12.78 3.23
CA ALA A 354 -24.22 -14.22 3.28
C ALA A 354 -23.57 -14.66 4.60
N MET A 355 -23.96 -15.82 5.14
CA MET A 355 -23.31 -16.41 6.31
C MET A 355 -23.00 -17.89 6.04
N MET A 356 -21.76 -18.29 6.29
CA MET A 356 -21.28 -19.65 6.07
C MET A 356 -20.63 -20.18 7.33
N LYS A 357 -20.70 -21.51 7.50
CA LYS A 357 -20.06 -22.20 8.62
C LYS A 357 -18.73 -22.80 8.15
N SER A 358 -17.65 -22.55 8.90
CA SER A 358 -16.38 -23.22 8.69
C SER A 358 -16.15 -24.37 9.68
N ASN A 359 -15.46 -25.41 9.22
CA ASN A 359 -15.07 -26.53 10.07
C ASN A 359 -13.82 -26.24 10.89
N ASN A 360 -12.93 -25.42 10.35
CA ASN A 360 -11.65 -24.98 10.91
C ASN A 360 -11.11 -23.79 10.09
N ALA A 361 -9.99 -23.24 10.51
CA ALA A 361 -9.36 -22.09 9.85
C ALA A 361 -9.01 -22.34 8.37
N GLU A 362 -8.53 -23.55 8.03
CA GLU A 362 -8.20 -23.88 6.63
C GLU A 362 -9.44 -23.82 5.72
N HIS A 363 -10.55 -24.43 6.14
CA HIS A 363 -11.81 -24.36 5.40
C HIS A 363 -12.36 -22.92 5.33
N ALA A 364 -12.18 -22.12 6.39
CA ALA A 364 -12.53 -20.70 6.36
C ALA A 364 -11.71 -19.92 5.32
N PHE A 365 -10.41 -20.19 5.24
CA PHE A 365 -9.53 -19.57 4.24
C PHE A 365 -9.92 -19.94 2.82
N GLU A 366 -10.26 -21.20 2.56
CA GLU A 366 -10.77 -21.68 1.25
C GLU A 366 -12.04 -20.94 0.83
N LEU A 367 -13.00 -20.76 1.74
CA LEU A 367 -14.21 -19.99 1.49
C LEU A 367 -13.92 -18.51 1.21
N CYS A 368 -13.03 -17.90 1.97
CA CYS A 368 -12.57 -16.52 1.72
C CYS A 368 -11.91 -16.38 0.34
N GLU A 369 -11.04 -17.31 -0.03
CA GLU A 369 -10.39 -17.35 -1.36
C GLU A 369 -11.41 -17.52 -2.48
N ALA A 370 -12.39 -18.39 -2.30
CA ALA A 370 -13.46 -18.60 -3.28
C ALA A 370 -14.24 -17.29 -3.52
N MET A 371 -14.56 -16.55 -2.45
CA MET A 371 -15.19 -15.23 -2.57
C MET A 371 -14.32 -14.21 -3.29
N LEU A 372 -13.04 -14.10 -2.92
CA LEU A 372 -12.12 -13.17 -3.59
C LEU A 372 -11.99 -13.50 -5.07
N ASN A 373 -11.88 -14.77 -5.43
CA ASN A 373 -11.79 -15.22 -6.82
C ASN A 373 -13.08 -14.95 -7.62
N LEU A 374 -14.22 -14.94 -6.95
CA LEU A 374 -15.51 -14.69 -7.59
C LEU A 374 -15.67 -13.24 -8.07
N GLY A 375 -14.99 -12.25 -7.47
CA GLY A 375 -15.12 -10.86 -7.88
C GLY A 375 -14.40 -9.82 -7.03
N GLY A 376 -13.62 -10.23 -6.02
CA GLY A 376 -12.99 -9.30 -5.05
C GLY A 376 -11.47 -9.31 -5.01
N LEU A 377 -10.81 -9.91 -6.00
CA LEU A 377 -9.34 -10.02 -6.01
C LEU A 377 -8.65 -8.67 -5.82
N GLY A 378 -7.75 -8.63 -4.87
CA GLY A 378 -6.95 -7.46 -4.52
C GLY A 378 -7.68 -6.43 -3.66
N HIS A 379 -8.99 -6.56 -3.39
CA HIS A 379 -9.73 -5.51 -2.70
C HIS A 379 -9.48 -5.55 -1.18
N THR A 380 -10.28 -6.25 -0.42
CA THR A 380 -10.25 -6.26 1.06
C THR A 380 -10.65 -7.63 1.58
N ALA A 381 -10.09 -8.04 2.71
CA ALA A 381 -10.53 -9.20 3.48
C ALA A 381 -10.43 -8.87 4.98
N VAL A 382 -11.31 -9.47 5.78
CA VAL A 382 -11.42 -9.20 7.21
C VAL A 382 -11.25 -10.47 8.02
N ILE A 383 -10.59 -10.39 9.15
CA ILE A 383 -10.54 -11.44 10.14
C ILE A 383 -10.84 -10.87 11.53
N HIS A 384 -11.72 -11.54 12.26
CA HIS A 384 -11.97 -11.31 13.68
C HIS A 384 -11.39 -12.47 14.48
N THR A 385 -10.32 -12.21 15.21
CA THR A 385 -9.59 -13.21 16.01
C THR A 385 -8.71 -12.53 17.04
N GLU A 386 -8.40 -13.20 18.13
CA GLU A 386 -7.38 -12.78 19.09
C GLU A 386 -6.05 -13.58 18.90
N ASP A 387 -6.00 -14.47 17.92
CA ASP A 387 -4.82 -15.26 17.57
C ASP A 387 -3.94 -14.51 16.57
N GLU A 388 -2.80 -13.98 17.03
CA GLU A 388 -1.87 -13.19 16.21
C GLU A 388 -1.19 -14.01 15.10
N GLU A 389 -0.91 -15.30 15.34
CA GLU A 389 -0.32 -16.17 14.32
C GLU A 389 -1.31 -16.40 13.18
N LEU A 390 -2.59 -16.56 13.51
CA LEU A 390 -3.64 -16.72 12.53
C LEU A 390 -3.89 -15.41 11.74
N GLN A 391 -3.75 -14.24 12.36
CA GLN A 391 -3.80 -12.95 11.66
C GLN A 391 -2.74 -12.88 10.56
N VAL A 392 -1.50 -13.29 10.89
CA VAL A 392 -0.38 -13.34 9.94
C VAL A 392 -0.65 -14.37 8.83
N ALA A 393 -1.09 -15.58 9.20
CA ALA A 393 -1.39 -16.65 8.25
C ALA A 393 -2.51 -16.21 7.25
N PHE A 394 -3.57 -15.59 7.77
CA PHE A 394 -4.63 -15.01 6.95
C PHE A 394 -4.11 -13.94 5.99
N GLY A 395 -3.29 -13.02 6.50
CA GLY A 395 -2.67 -11.95 5.71
C GLY A 395 -1.77 -12.46 4.59
N LEU A 396 -1.00 -13.51 4.85
CA LEU A 396 -0.13 -14.14 3.87
C LEU A 396 -0.92 -14.88 2.76
N ARG A 397 -2.08 -15.43 3.12
CA ARG A 397 -2.86 -16.27 2.20
C ARG A 397 -3.85 -15.47 1.34
N MET A 398 -4.52 -14.47 1.90
CA MET A 398 -5.56 -13.71 1.20
C MET A 398 -4.98 -12.82 0.11
N LYS A 399 -5.45 -12.99 -1.13
CA LYS A 399 -5.08 -12.13 -2.27
C LYS A 399 -5.90 -10.83 -2.24
N ALA A 400 -5.73 -10.06 -1.16
CA ALA A 400 -6.33 -8.75 -0.95
C ALA A 400 -5.26 -7.75 -0.52
N CYS A 401 -5.38 -6.50 -0.94
CA CYS A 401 -4.42 -5.43 -0.61
C CYS A 401 -4.69 -4.82 0.77
N ARG A 402 -5.87 -5.02 1.32
CA ARG A 402 -6.26 -4.59 2.66
C ARG A 402 -6.72 -5.79 3.47
N ILE A 403 -5.96 -6.09 4.51
CA ILE A 403 -6.33 -7.10 5.50
C ILE A 403 -6.70 -6.34 6.77
N LEU A 404 -7.93 -6.47 7.19
CA LEU A 404 -8.44 -5.80 8.38
C LEU A 404 -8.60 -6.80 9.51
N VAL A 405 -8.16 -6.41 10.69
CA VAL A 405 -8.22 -7.26 11.89
C VAL A 405 -9.12 -6.57 12.91
N ASN A 406 -10.16 -7.29 13.36
CA ASN A 406 -11.08 -6.81 14.41
C ASN A 406 -11.64 -5.39 14.15
N THR A 407 -12.06 -5.14 12.90
CA THR A 407 -12.42 -3.79 12.43
C THR A 407 -13.61 -3.88 11.48
N PRO A 408 -14.62 -2.98 11.55
CA PRO A 408 -15.67 -2.89 10.56
C PRO A 408 -15.07 -2.51 9.20
N SER A 409 -15.40 -3.27 8.15
CA SER A 409 -14.66 -3.19 6.89
C SER A 409 -14.98 -1.95 6.05
N ALA A 410 -16.21 -1.47 6.08
CA ALA A 410 -16.60 -0.28 5.31
C ALA A 410 -15.76 0.93 5.71
N GLU A 411 -15.71 1.23 7.01
CA GLU A 411 -14.99 2.37 7.56
C GLU A 411 -13.49 2.09 7.69
N GLY A 412 -13.12 0.86 8.05
CA GLY A 412 -11.71 0.45 8.17
C GLY A 412 -11.00 0.42 6.82
N GLY A 413 -11.68 -0.01 5.75
CA GLY A 413 -11.10 -0.09 4.41
C GLY A 413 -10.82 1.27 3.77
N ILE A 414 -11.67 2.26 4.02
CA ILE A 414 -11.41 3.63 3.54
C ILE A 414 -10.26 4.32 4.30
N GLY A 415 -9.91 3.84 5.50
CA GLY A 415 -8.73 4.28 6.25
C GLY A 415 -8.99 5.42 7.24
N ASN A 416 -8.09 5.59 8.19
CA ASN A 416 -8.00 6.69 9.16
C ASN A 416 -9.22 6.89 10.10
N ILE A 417 -10.07 5.87 10.25
CA ILE A 417 -11.14 5.87 11.26
C ILE A 417 -10.81 4.86 12.36
N TYR A 418 -10.54 3.60 11.99
CA TYR A 418 -10.18 2.52 12.91
C TYR A 418 -8.71 2.09 12.81
N ASN A 419 -7.95 2.68 11.91
CA ASN A 419 -6.55 2.34 11.64
C ASN A 419 -5.81 3.53 11.01
N GLU A 420 -4.48 3.40 10.84
CA GLU A 420 -3.59 4.43 10.29
C GLU A 420 -3.41 4.33 8.76
N MET A 421 -4.27 3.61 8.05
CA MET A 421 -4.20 3.58 6.59
C MET A 421 -4.59 4.95 6.01
N ILE A 422 -3.97 5.29 4.90
CA ILE A 422 -4.27 6.53 4.16
C ILE A 422 -5.77 6.60 3.85
N PRO A 423 -6.46 7.68 4.24
CA PRO A 423 -7.87 7.86 3.94
C PRO A 423 -8.09 8.06 2.44
N SER A 424 -9.06 7.33 1.88
CA SER A 424 -9.34 7.36 0.45
C SER A 424 -10.74 6.86 0.10
N LEU A 425 -11.29 7.39 -0.98
CA LEU A 425 -12.48 6.85 -1.64
C LEU A 425 -12.13 6.14 -2.98
N THR A 426 -10.85 5.82 -3.17
CA THR A 426 -10.35 5.04 -4.32
C THR A 426 -9.38 4.00 -3.80
N LEU A 427 -9.87 2.77 -3.64
CA LEU A 427 -9.21 1.69 -2.91
C LEU A 427 -8.47 0.76 -3.88
N GLY A 428 -7.18 1.01 -4.14
CA GLY A 428 -6.37 0.22 -5.07
C GLY A 428 -6.36 -1.27 -4.75
N CYS A 429 -6.42 -2.09 -5.79
CA CYS A 429 -6.50 -3.56 -5.68
C CYS A 429 -5.25 -4.28 -6.22
N GLY A 430 -4.21 -3.54 -6.55
CA GLY A 430 -2.96 -4.11 -7.07
C GLY A 430 -3.13 -4.94 -8.34
N SER A 431 -2.10 -5.66 -8.70
CA SER A 431 -2.11 -6.54 -9.87
C SER A 431 -3.15 -7.66 -9.77
N TYR A 432 -3.49 -8.13 -8.56
CA TYR A 432 -4.57 -9.08 -8.35
C TYR A 432 -5.92 -8.57 -8.90
N GLY A 433 -6.24 -7.30 -8.62
CA GLY A 433 -7.43 -6.63 -9.12
C GLY A 433 -7.26 -5.98 -10.49
N LYS A 434 -6.13 -6.24 -11.17
CA LYS A 434 -5.75 -5.60 -12.45
C LYS A 434 -5.68 -4.08 -12.34
N ASN A 435 -5.15 -3.58 -11.21
CA ASN A 435 -4.96 -2.17 -10.93
C ASN A 435 -3.48 -1.80 -10.91
N SER A 436 -3.17 -0.53 -11.15
CA SER A 436 -1.80 0.02 -11.11
C SER A 436 -1.30 0.28 -9.68
N VAL A 437 -2.19 0.34 -8.70
CA VAL A 437 -1.88 0.64 -7.29
C VAL A 437 -2.47 -0.39 -6.36
N SER A 438 -1.73 -0.76 -5.31
CA SER A 438 -2.14 -1.71 -4.27
C SER A 438 -2.52 -1.05 -2.95
N LYS A 439 -2.38 0.27 -2.85
CA LYS A 439 -2.70 1.06 -1.65
C LYS A 439 -3.92 1.95 -1.92
N ASN A 440 -4.43 2.54 -0.86
CA ASN A 440 -5.41 3.61 -0.94
C ASN A 440 -4.82 4.78 -1.73
N VAL A 441 -5.54 5.28 -2.74
CA VAL A 441 -5.08 6.36 -3.61
C VAL A 441 -5.13 7.69 -2.85
N SER A 442 -4.09 8.51 -2.97
CA SER A 442 -3.98 9.83 -2.37
C SER A 442 -3.30 10.81 -3.34
N SER A 443 -3.04 12.03 -2.91
CA SER A 443 -2.31 13.07 -3.65
C SER A 443 -1.00 12.58 -4.25
N ILE A 444 -0.21 11.80 -3.50
CA ILE A 444 1.09 11.25 -3.94
C ILE A 444 1.02 10.36 -5.19
N ASN A 445 -0.16 9.85 -5.52
CA ASN A 445 -0.38 9.07 -6.75
C ASN A 445 -0.64 9.93 -7.99
N LEU A 446 -0.77 11.25 -7.81
CA LEU A 446 -1.04 12.22 -8.86
C LEU A 446 0.12 13.20 -9.08
N ILE A 447 1.31 12.82 -8.73
CA ILE A 447 2.55 13.54 -9.03
C ILE A 447 3.50 12.69 -9.88
N ASN A 448 4.21 13.34 -10.79
CA ASN A 448 5.42 12.81 -11.40
C ASN A 448 6.61 13.20 -10.52
N ILE A 449 7.50 12.28 -10.25
CA ILE A 449 8.72 12.55 -9.50
C ILE A 449 9.90 12.60 -10.47
N LYS A 450 10.51 13.79 -10.60
CA LYS A 450 11.79 13.96 -11.29
C LYS A 450 12.92 13.79 -10.29
N THR A 451 13.88 12.94 -10.61
CA THR A 451 15.07 12.74 -9.79
C THR A 451 16.25 13.50 -10.36
N VAL A 452 16.76 14.46 -9.61
CA VAL A 452 18.03 15.13 -9.89
C VAL A 452 19.12 14.37 -9.17
N ALA A 453 20.03 13.78 -9.91
CA ALA A 453 21.13 13.00 -9.37
C ALA A 453 22.45 13.79 -9.54
N LYS A 454 23.04 14.22 -8.43
CA LYS A 454 24.36 14.85 -8.43
C LYS A 454 25.43 13.78 -8.63
N ARG A 455 26.47 14.13 -9.39
CA ARG A 455 27.64 13.27 -9.46
C ARG A 455 28.21 13.10 -8.06
N ARG A 456 28.28 11.87 -7.58
CA ARG A 456 29.03 11.57 -6.36
C ARG A 456 30.49 11.88 -6.59
N ASN A 457 30.98 12.91 -5.95
CA ASN A 457 32.41 13.01 -5.77
C ASN A 457 32.79 11.86 -4.83
N ASN A 458 33.88 11.17 -5.15
CA ASN A 458 34.49 10.27 -4.20
C ASN A 458 34.88 11.10 -2.99
N MET A 459 33.98 11.22 -2.01
CA MET A 459 34.39 11.76 -0.74
C MET A 459 35.41 10.77 -0.17
N GLN A 460 36.64 11.22 -0.10
CA GLN A 460 37.63 10.56 0.74
C GLN A 460 37.15 10.76 2.17
N TRP A 461 36.44 9.78 2.68
CA TRP A 461 36.07 9.76 4.08
C TRP A 461 37.07 8.91 4.82
N PHE A 462 37.53 9.47 5.92
CA PHE A 462 38.49 8.82 6.78
C PHE A 462 37.70 8.05 7.86
N LYS A 463 37.79 6.74 7.83
CA LYS A 463 37.19 5.88 8.84
C LYS A 463 38.30 5.23 9.63
N LEU A 464 38.37 5.54 10.90
CA LEU A 464 39.27 4.87 11.83
C LEU A 464 38.57 3.66 12.46
N PRO A 465 39.33 2.64 12.87
CA PRO A 465 38.83 1.61 13.77
C PRO A 465 38.17 2.24 15.01
N PRO A 466 37.14 1.63 15.58
CA PRO A 466 36.46 2.16 16.77
C PRO A 466 37.38 2.35 17.97
N LYS A 467 38.46 1.59 18.05
CA LYS A 467 39.46 1.67 19.12
C LYS A 467 40.86 1.50 18.53
N ILE A 468 41.76 2.39 18.88
CA ILE A 468 43.17 2.35 18.51
C ILE A 468 44.00 2.50 19.79
N PHE A 469 44.91 1.54 20.04
CA PHE A 469 45.83 1.56 21.17
C PHE A 469 47.27 1.67 20.63
N PHE A 470 48.02 2.68 21.03
CA PHE A 470 49.34 2.99 20.49
C PHE A 470 50.40 3.24 21.57
N GLU A 471 50.13 2.81 22.79
CA GLU A 471 51.07 2.96 23.89
C GLU A 471 51.84 1.64 24.18
N LYS A 472 52.93 1.77 24.95
CA LYS A 472 53.65 0.60 25.46
C LYS A 472 52.69 -0.27 26.26
N ASN A 473 52.70 -1.59 26.05
CA ASN A 473 51.81 -2.58 26.62
C ASN A 473 50.36 -2.56 26.11
N SER A 474 50.07 -1.93 24.97
CA SER A 474 48.72 -1.92 24.37
C SER A 474 48.13 -3.33 24.17
N LEU A 475 48.96 -4.35 23.98
CA LEU A 475 48.51 -5.76 23.89
C LEU A 475 47.73 -6.24 25.13
N GLN A 476 47.88 -5.59 26.29
CA GLN A 476 47.08 -5.91 27.48
C GLN A 476 45.57 -5.69 27.25
N TYR A 477 45.18 -4.94 26.23
CA TYR A 477 43.75 -4.80 25.86
C TYR A 477 43.13 -6.15 25.47
N LEU A 478 43.87 -7.09 24.90
CA LEU A 478 43.41 -8.43 24.58
C LEU A 478 42.84 -9.18 25.78
N GLN A 479 43.33 -8.87 27.00
CA GLN A 479 42.79 -9.45 28.23
C GLN A 479 41.40 -8.92 28.60
N LYS A 480 41.05 -7.71 28.13
CA LYS A 480 39.83 -6.97 28.50
C LYS A 480 38.74 -6.99 27.43
N MET A 481 39.02 -7.53 26.25
CA MET A 481 38.02 -7.66 25.19
C MET A 481 36.86 -8.53 25.65
N GLU A 482 35.65 -8.17 25.31
CA GLU A 482 34.43 -8.92 25.63
C GLU A 482 34.18 -10.00 24.58
N ASN A 483 33.51 -11.10 24.97
CA ASN A 483 33.05 -12.16 24.08
C ASN A 483 34.19 -12.82 23.28
N VAL A 484 35.32 -13.13 23.91
CA VAL A 484 36.46 -13.80 23.30
C VAL A 484 36.60 -15.19 23.90
N GLU A 485 36.33 -16.24 23.13
CA GLU A 485 36.45 -17.64 23.50
C GLU A 485 37.30 -18.43 22.50
N ARG A 486 37.24 -18.06 21.22
CA ARG A 486 37.89 -18.78 20.13
C ARG A 486 38.60 -17.78 19.21
N VAL A 487 39.92 -17.72 19.30
CA VAL A 487 40.76 -16.77 18.55
C VAL A 487 41.45 -17.45 17.38
N MET A 488 41.28 -16.89 16.17
CA MET A 488 42.09 -17.20 15.01
C MET A 488 43.20 -16.15 14.87
N LEU A 489 44.42 -16.55 15.10
CA LEU A 489 45.60 -15.71 14.92
C LEU A 489 46.19 -15.92 13.51
N VAL A 490 46.14 -14.90 12.66
CA VAL A 490 46.67 -14.95 11.29
C VAL A 490 47.97 -14.17 11.25
N CYS A 491 49.06 -14.79 10.79
CA CYS A 491 50.37 -14.16 10.70
C CYS A 491 51.24 -14.81 9.60
N ASP A 492 52.38 -14.20 9.32
CA ASP A 492 53.44 -14.82 8.51
C ASP A 492 54.35 -15.74 9.36
N PRO A 493 55.12 -16.63 8.72
CA PRO A 493 56.01 -17.56 9.47
C PRO A 493 57.03 -16.85 10.37
N GLY A 494 57.47 -15.64 9.99
CA GLY A 494 58.41 -14.86 10.76
C GLY A 494 57.85 -14.44 12.13
N MET A 495 56.54 -14.18 12.21
CA MET A 495 55.91 -13.81 13.50
C MET A 495 55.94 -14.97 14.52
N VAL A 496 55.88 -16.20 14.04
CA VAL A 496 56.04 -17.38 14.87
C VAL A 496 57.51 -17.59 15.24
N GLN A 497 58.40 -17.52 14.23
CA GLN A 497 59.84 -17.74 14.44
C GLN A 497 60.48 -16.72 15.42
N PHE A 498 60.06 -15.46 15.34
CA PHE A 498 60.56 -14.41 16.23
C PHE A 498 59.83 -14.33 17.60
N GLY A 499 58.85 -15.21 17.82
CA GLY A 499 58.15 -15.29 19.10
C GLY A 499 57.04 -14.26 19.32
N TYR A 500 56.71 -13.45 18.33
CA TYR A 500 55.64 -12.43 18.46
C TYR A 500 54.24 -13.08 18.59
N ALA A 501 54.00 -14.17 17.90
CA ALA A 501 52.77 -14.96 18.06
C ALA A 501 52.58 -15.46 19.50
N ASP A 502 53.67 -15.89 20.16
CA ASP A 502 53.65 -16.35 21.54
C ASP A 502 53.39 -15.23 22.53
N ILE A 503 53.82 -14.00 22.23
CA ILE A 503 53.50 -12.83 23.05
C ILE A 503 51.98 -12.58 23.03
N VAL A 504 51.36 -12.62 21.87
CA VAL A 504 49.89 -12.48 21.73
C VAL A 504 49.15 -13.60 22.47
N ARG A 505 49.62 -14.87 22.30
CA ARG A 505 49.05 -16.01 23.01
C ARG A 505 49.12 -15.85 24.52
N LYS A 506 50.26 -15.44 25.07
CA LYS A 506 50.45 -15.19 26.50
C LYS A 506 49.52 -14.11 27.04
N GLU A 507 49.27 -13.04 26.29
CA GLU A 507 48.29 -12.01 26.68
C GLU A 507 46.86 -12.55 26.71
N LEU A 508 46.47 -13.36 25.72
CA LEU A 508 45.15 -14.00 25.69
C LEU A 508 44.98 -15.03 26.83
N GLN A 509 46.03 -15.76 27.19
CA GLN A 509 46.01 -16.75 28.29
C GLN A 509 45.88 -16.13 29.68
N LYS A 510 46.14 -14.84 29.85
CA LYS A 510 45.93 -14.11 31.11
C LYS A 510 44.45 -13.76 31.37
N ARG A 511 43.57 -14.08 30.44
CA ARG A 511 42.13 -13.86 30.61
C ARG A 511 41.56 -14.77 31.71
N LYS A 512 40.44 -14.36 32.30
CA LYS A 512 39.73 -15.14 33.32
C LYS A 512 39.04 -16.38 32.76
N ASN A 513 38.65 -16.34 31.48
CA ASN A 513 38.04 -17.44 30.75
C ASN A 513 39.11 -18.16 29.91
N ASP A 514 38.91 -19.45 29.72
CA ASP A 514 39.77 -20.25 28.86
C ASP A 514 39.53 -19.90 27.40
N VAL A 515 40.60 -19.61 26.65
CA VAL A 515 40.51 -19.19 25.25
C VAL A 515 41.21 -20.22 24.36
N LYS A 516 40.47 -20.75 23.40
CA LYS A 516 41.04 -21.63 22.37
C LYS A 516 41.69 -20.77 21.30
N ILE A 517 42.91 -21.10 20.92
CA ILE A 517 43.68 -20.31 19.96
C ILE A 517 44.19 -21.24 18.85
N GLU A 518 43.78 -20.94 17.60
CA GLU A 518 44.33 -21.52 16.40
C GLU A 518 45.19 -20.50 15.67
N VAL A 519 46.29 -20.96 15.05
CA VAL A 519 47.23 -20.09 14.36
C VAL A 519 47.34 -20.50 12.91
N PHE A 520 47.04 -19.59 12.03
CA PHE A 520 47.35 -19.70 10.60
C PHE A 520 48.61 -18.89 10.34
N SER A 521 49.73 -19.55 10.08
CA SER A 521 51.06 -18.94 9.96
C SER A 521 51.62 -18.95 8.52
N ASP A 522 50.87 -19.45 7.55
CA ASP A 522 51.34 -19.68 6.20
C ASP A 522 51.03 -18.50 5.23
N VAL A 523 51.06 -17.29 5.78
CA VAL A 523 50.86 -16.09 4.92
C VAL A 523 52.16 -15.72 4.23
N GLU A 524 52.19 -15.85 2.91
CA GLU A 524 53.32 -15.41 2.05
C GLU A 524 53.29 -13.88 1.84
N PRO A 525 54.42 -13.28 1.46
CA PRO A 525 54.46 -11.90 0.95
C PRO A 525 53.54 -11.75 -0.26
N ASN A 526 52.66 -10.73 -0.26
CA ASN A 526 51.61 -10.55 -1.25
C ASN A 526 50.71 -11.79 -1.38
N PRO A 527 49.82 -12.01 -0.41
CA PRO A 527 49.07 -13.25 -0.31
C PRO A 527 48.19 -13.54 -1.52
N SER A 528 48.09 -14.82 -1.86
CA SER A 528 47.25 -15.32 -2.96
C SER A 528 45.82 -15.63 -2.52
N THR A 529 44.93 -15.80 -3.48
CA THR A 529 43.57 -16.29 -3.22
C THR A 529 43.59 -17.68 -2.59
N ASN A 530 44.60 -18.53 -2.93
CA ASN A 530 44.72 -19.87 -2.35
C ASN A 530 45.00 -19.81 -0.85
N THR A 531 45.87 -18.91 -0.41
CA THR A 531 46.16 -18.66 0.99
C THR A 531 44.92 -18.18 1.74
N VAL A 532 44.18 -17.24 1.14
CA VAL A 532 42.92 -16.73 1.73
C VAL A 532 41.90 -17.84 1.87
N TYR A 533 41.69 -18.68 0.87
CA TYR A 533 40.73 -19.78 0.95
C TYR A 533 41.19 -20.88 1.95
N ALA A 534 42.47 -21.17 2.02
CA ALA A 534 43.00 -22.12 3.03
C ALA A 534 42.73 -21.64 4.45
N GLY A 535 43.00 -20.36 4.75
CA GLY A 535 42.71 -19.78 6.05
C GLY A 535 41.18 -19.65 6.32
N THR A 536 40.39 -19.32 5.29
CA THR A 536 38.93 -19.31 5.42
C THR A 536 38.39 -20.70 5.80
N LYS A 537 38.90 -21.76 5.16
CA LYS A 537 38.51 -23.15 5.51
C LYS A 537 38.81 -23.46 6.96
N MET A 538 40.02 -23.09 7.43
CA MET A 538 40.40 -23.28 8.84
C MET A 538 39.46 -22.49 9.79
N MET A 539 39.04 -21.28 9.41
CA MET A 539 38.03 -20.50 10.18
C MET A 539 36.67 -21.20 10.21
N VAL A 540 36.22 -21.80 9.10
CA VAL A 540 34.97 -22.55 9.06
C VAL A 540 35.01 -23.77 9.99
N ASP A 541 36.13 -24.50 10.01
CA ASP A 541 36.31 -25.67 10.86
C ASP A 541 36.44 -25.28 12.35
N PHE A 542 37.16 -24.19 12.62
CA PHE A 542 37.46 -23.73 13.98
C PHE A 542 36.36 -22.84 14.56
N GLN A 543 35.59 -22.10 13.76
CA GLN A 543 34.54 -21.14 14.14
C GLN A 543 35.01 -20.09 15.16
N PRO A 544 35.94 -19.21 14.82
CA PRO A 544 36.41 -18.18 15.71
C PRO A 544 35.32 -17.11 15.97
N ASP A 545 35.29 -16.52 17.15
CA ASP A 545 34.58 -15.28 17.50
C ASP A 545 35.46 -14.04 17.36
N THR A 546 36.78 -14.25 17.28
CA THR A 546 37.76 -13.19 17.19
C THR A 546 38.88 -13.57 16.21
N VAL A 547 39.15 -12.68 15.27
CA VAL A 547 40.26 -12.79 14.31
C VAL A 547 41.33 -11.76 14.67
N ILE A 548 42.56 -12.19 14.91
CA ILE A 548 43.70 -11.32 15.17
C ILE A 548 44.68 -11.42 13.99
N ALA A 549 44.92 -10.34 13.31
CA ALA A 549 45.94 -10.22 12.26
C ALA A 549 47.22 -9.65 12.88
N LEU A 550 48.31 -10.42 12.89
CA LEU A 550 49.63 -10.05 13.43
C LEU A 550 50.66 -10.03 12.31
N GLY A 551 51.24 -8.91 12.01
CA GLY A 551 52.29 -8.82 11.02
C GLY A 551 52.28 -7.52 10.21
N GLY A 552 52.86 -7.57 9.02
CA GLY A 552 52.84 -6.47 8.06
C GLY A 552 51.57 -6.44 7.21
N GLY A 553 51.57 -5.63 6.14
CA GLY A 553 50.41 -5.50 5.25
C GLY A 553 49.90 -6.82 4.69
N SER A 554 50.77 -7.73 4.30
CA SER A 554 50.39 -9.06 3.76
C SER A 554 49.59 -9.89 4.75
N ALA A 555 50.02 -9.97 6.02
CA ALA A 555 49.29 -10.70 7.05
C ALA A 555 47.91 -10.08 7.32
N MET A 556 47.85 -8.75 7.40
CA MET A 556 46.57 -8.06 7.61
C MET A 556 45.63 -8.17 6.42
N ASP A 557 46.15 -8.11 5.20
CA ASP A 557 45.34 -8.24 3.98
C ASP A 557 44.80 -9.66 3.80
N ALA A 558 45.64 -10.69 4.05
CA ALA A 558 45.20 -12.08 4.06
C ALA A 558 44.10 -12.30 5.11
N ALA A 559 44.32 -11.83 6.34
CA ALA A 559 43.35 -11.98 7.43
C ALA A 559 42.00 -11.28 7.12
N LYS A 560 42.00 -10.10 6.52
CA LYS A 560 40.76 -9.43 6.07
C LYS A 560 40.03 -10.21 5.00
N GLY A 561 40.74 -10.80 4.04
CA GLY A 561 40.18 -11.67 3.01
C GLY A 561 39.55 -12.92 3.63
N MET A 562 40.27 -13.61 4.52
CA MET A 562 39.78 -14.78 5.23
C MET A 562 38.52 -14.46 6.04
N TRP A 563 38.57 -13.36 6.80
CA TRP A 563 37.47 -12.85 7.60
C TRP A 563 36.22 -12.55 6.75
N MET A 564 36.40 -11.87 5.62
CA MET A 564 35.31 -11.53 4.71
C MET A 564 34.59 -12.77 4.18
N PHE A 565 35.32 -13.79 3.73
CA PHE A 565 34.71 -15.02 3.23
C PHE A 565 34.14 -15.90 4.32
N TYR A 566 34.69 -15.85 5.53
CA TYR A 566 34.13 -16.54 6.69
C TYR A 566 32.79 -15.94 7.15
N GLU A 567 32.70 -14.60 7.21
CA GLU A 567 31.47 -13.91 7.56
C GLU A 567 30.40 -14.03 6.48
N HIS A 568 30.81 -14.01 5.21
CA HIS A 568 29.94 -13.97 4.04
C HIS A 568 30.35 -15.04 3.02
N PRO A 569 29.99 -16.31 3.27
CA PRO A 569 30.37 -17.43 2.39
C PRO A 569 29.88 -17.30 0.95
N ASP A 570 28.78 -16.56 0.74
CA ASP A 570 28.21 -16.30 -0.59
C ASP A 570 28.96 -15.22 -1.37
N THR A 571 30.01 -14.64 -0.78
CA THR A 571 30.81 -13.60 -1.44
C THR A 571 31.71 -14.22 -2.49
N GLU A 572 31.57 -13.77 -3.73
CA GLU A 572 32.49 -14.13 -4.80
C GLU A 572 33.68 -13.18 -4.86
N PHE A 573 34.89 -13.74 -4.97
CA PHE A 573 36.12 -12.94 -5.09
C PHE A 573 36.06 -11.94 -6.25
N PHE A 574 35.53 -12.36 -7.39
CA PHE A 574 35.41 -11.49 -8.58
C PHE A 574 34.46 -10.31 -8.34
N GLY A 575 33.35 -10.52 -7.64
CA GLY A 575 32.41 -9.47 -7.26
C GLY A 575 33.04 -8.47 -6.28
N ALA A 576 33.75 -8.96 -5.27
CA ALA A 576 34.49 -8.15 -4.31
C ALA A 576 35.58 -7.31 -4.98
N LYS A 577 36.36 -7.90 -5.91
CA LYS A 577 37.38 -7.20 -6.72
C LYS A 577 36.77 -6.06 -7.55
N GLN A 578 35.63 -6.28 -8.21
CA GLN A 578 34.98 -5.26 -9.04
C GLN A 578 34.49 -4.04 -8.23
N LYS A 579 34.14 -4.21 -6.96
CA LYS A 579 33.73 -3.12 -6.08
C LYS A 579 34.80 -2.01 -6.01
N PHE A 580 36.07 -2.36 -6.09
CA PHE A 580 37.19 -1.44 -5.95
C PHE A 580 37.83 -1.04 -7.29
N LEU A 581 37.75 -1.92 -8.31
CA LEU A 581 38.36 -1.67 -9.62
C LEU A 581 37.50 -0.81 -10.54
N ASP A 582 36.20 -0.94 -10.47
CA ASP A 582 35.28 -0.13 -11.27
C ASP A 582 34.32 0.65 -10.39
N ILE A 583 34.58 1.93 -10.23
CA ILE A 583 33.78 2.84 -9.44
C ILE A 583 32.31 2.92 -9.91
N ARG A 584 32.04 2.60 -11.16
CA ARG A 584 30.68 2.58 -11.74
C ARG A 584 29.89 1.35 -11.31
N LYS A 585 30.55 0.31 -10.80
CA LYS A 585 29.96 -0.97 -10.39
C LYS A 585 29.88 -1.16 -8.87
N ARG A 586 29.86 -0.09 -8.09
CA ARG A 586 29.70 -0.14 -6.62
C ARG A 586 28.33 -0.66 -6.16
N THR A 587 27.69 -1.49 -6.96
CA THR A 587 26.43 -2.16 -6.60
C THR A 587 26.65 -3.42 -5.77
N TYR A 588 27.87 -3.97 -5.79
CA TYR A 588 28.20 -5.13 -4.96
C TYR A 588 28.32 -4.73 -3.49
N LYS A 589 27.35 -5.13 -2.68
CA LYS A 589 27.29 -4.82 -1.26
C LYS A 589 27.76 -6.03 -0.44
N ILE A 590 28.75 -5.82 0.42
CA ILE A 590 29.14 -6.77 1.46
C ILE A 590 28.45 -6.26 2.74
N ALA A 591 27.71 -7.13 3.41
CA ALA A 591 27.06 -6.81 4.68
C ALA A 591 28.09 -6.52 5.78
N LYS A 592 27.65 -5.97 6.90
CA LYS A 592 28.54 -5.81 8.05
C LYS A 592 28.80 -7.19 8.66
N PRO A 593 30.04 -7.45 9.13
CA PRO A 593 30.33 -8.69 9.87
C PRO A 593 29.53 -8.74 11.17
N GLU A 594 29.03 -9.92 11.50
CA GLU A 594 28.17 -10.14 12.67
C GLU A 594 28.68 -11.26 13.59
N LYS A 595 29.51 -12.18 13.07
CA LYS A 595 29.97 -13.35 13.80
C LYS A 595 31.23 -13.09 14.62
N THR A 596 32.11 -12.22 14.15
CA THR A 596 33.46 -12.09 14.71
C THR A 596 33.92 -10.65 14.92
N GLN A 597 34.77 -10.44 15.91
CA GLN A 597 35.55 -9.23 16.10
C GLN A 597 36.87 -9.33 15.30
N PHE A 598 37.36 -8.20 14.79
CA PHE A 598 38.61 -8.16 14.02
C PHE A 598 39.62 -7.20 14.66
N VAL A 599 40.82 -7.69 14.91
CA VAL A 599 41.92 -6.94 15.56
C VAL A 599 43.15 -6.97 14.66
N CYS A 600 43.73 -5.80 14.38
CA CYS A 600 45.02 -5.68 13.71
C CYS A 600 46.13 -5.36 14.70
N ILE A 601 47.24 -6.08 14.63
CA ILE A 601 48.48 -5.84 15.37
C ILE A 601 49.62 -5.62 14.35
N PRO A 602 49.81 -4.39 13.86
CA PRO A 602 50.81 -4.11 12.82
C PRO A 602 52.24 -4.20 13.40
N THR A 603 53.12 -4.87 12.65
CA THR A 603 54.56 -4.93 12.96
C THR A 603 55.41 -4.12 11.98
N THR A 604 54.80 -3.60 10.91
CA THR A 604 55.44 -2.76 9.90
C THR A 604 54.71 -1.43 9.81
N SER A 605 55.44 -0.33 9.99
CA SER A 605 54.87 1.00 9.90
C SER A 605 54.60 1.42 8.46
N GLY A 606 53.52 2.18 8.24
CA GLY A 606 53.21 2.83 6.96
C GLY A 606 52.46 2.01 5.93
N THR A 607 52.06 0.77 6.23
CA THR A 607 51.25 -0.05 5.30
C THR A 607 49.81 0.45 5.20
N GLY A 608 49.25 0.97 6.29
CA GLY A 608 47.88 1.43 6.37
C GLY A 608 46.84 0.30 6.28
N SER A 609 47.27 -0.96 6.17
CA SER A 609 46.34 -2.10 6.06
C SER A 609 45.43 -2.26 7.27
N GLU A 610 45.86 -1.79 8.43
CA GLU A 610 45.08 -1.81 9.69
C GLU A 610 43.86 -0.85 9.66
N VAL A 611 43.86 0.14 8.79
CA VAL A 611 42.79 1.17 8.71
C VAL A 611 42.09 1.20 7.36
N THR A 612 42.54 0.45 6.36
CA THR A 612 41.93 0.45 5.04
C THR A 612 40.91 -0.67 4.86
N PRO A 613 39.84 -0.45 4.08
CA PRO A 613 38.91 -1.52 3.66
C PRO A 613 39.47 -2.33 2.48
N LEU A 614 40.68 -2.05 2.01
CA LEU A 614 41.33 -2.71 0.90
C LEU A 614 42.20 -3.86 1.39
N SER A 615 42.31 -4.90 0.58
CA SER A 615 43.27 -5.98 0.73
C SER A 615 43.98 -6.18 -0.62
N LEU A 616 45.30 -6.24 -0.61
CA LEU A 616 46.11 -6.64 -1.75
C LEU A 616 46.22 -8.16 -1.73
N ILE A 617 45.51 -8.83 -2.66
CA ILE A 617 45.48 -10.27 -2.78
C ILE A 617 45.80 -10.60 -4.25
N HIS A 618 46.75 -11.48 -4.48
CA HIS A 618 47.12 -11.98 -5.79
C HIS A 618 46.27 -13.18 -6.22
N ILE A 619 45.94 -13.26 -7.50
CA ILE A 619 45.14 -14.35 -8.07
C ILE A 619 46.10 -15.46 -8.55
#